data_b731ae5ef6f0d20c6f82816063dcdf80
#
_entry.id   b731ae5ef6f0d20c6f82816063dcdf80
#
_cell.length_a   1.000
_cell.length_b   1.000
_cell.length_c   1.000
_cell.angle_alpha   90.00
_cell.angle_beta   90.00
_cell.angle_gamma   90.00
#
_symmetry.space_group_name_H-M   'P 1'
#
loop_
_entity.id
_entity.type
_entity.pdbx_description
1 polymer ?
#
loop_
_entity_poly.entity_id
_entity_poly.type
_entity_poly.pdbx_seq_one_letter_code
_entity_poly.pdbx_strand_id
1 'polypeptide(L)'
;MIAKVTQMTTPSDAIIQSETLDQVRNHFNNANYSRERWATHSESSESLIPFLQKQNARLILDVGCGTNPYKEYVPNLIGMDAANYPEADINLACEEVHALNIFQPGCADVVMALGSINFGTWDVVKNQISICVDWCRPGGYIVCRARLNDHTELNLKKGFVQYGWTVDDIYELTQEFSDRVEFYSEPVVETAAGGAKGSKGSHGLPDHDRKINLAVWYWKRK
;
A
#
# COMPACT_ATOMS: atom_id res chain seq x y z
N MET A 1 32.88 12.99 3.47
CA MET A 1 31.71 12.85 4.37
C MET A 1 30.76 13.97 4.05
N ILE A 2 29.76 13.74 3.19
CA ILE A 2 28.75 14.74 2.83
C ILE A 2 27.54 14.42 3.71
N ALA A 3 27.18 15.33 4.61
CA ALA A 3 26.02 15.21 5.47
C ALA A 3 24.77 15.15 4.57
N LYS A 4 23.98 14.06 4.65
CA LYS A 4 22.66 13.98 4.05
C LYS A 4 21.79 15.06 4.71
N VAL A 5 21.40 16.06 3.91
CA VAL A 5 20.38 17.02 4.32
C VAL A 5 19.07 16.25 4.33
N THR A 6 18.60 15.89 5.52
CA THR A 6 17.21 15.46 5.72
C THR A 6 16.34 16.65 5.32
N GLN A 7 15.61 16.54 4.22
CA GLN A 7 14.61 17.55 3.86
C GLN A 7 13.61 17.61 5.00
N MET A 8 13.63 18.71 5.73
CA MET A 8 12.59 19.00 6.73
C MET A 8 11.31 19.30 5.95
N THR A 9 10.27 18.47 6.14
CA THR A 9 8.92 18.76 5.65
C THR A 9 8.49 20.14 6.16
N THR A 10 7.93 20.96 5.29
CA THR A 10 7.43 22.26 5.69
C THR A 10 6.19 22.08 6.60
N PRO A 11 5.88 23.06 7.48
CA PRO A 11 4.67 22.97 8.29
C PRO A 11 3.38 22.81 7.47
N SER A 12 3.34 23.34 6.24
CA SER A 12 2.21 23.15 5.32
C SER A 12 2.10 21.71 4.82
N ASP A 13 3.21 21.02 4.56
CA ASP A 13 3.19 19.62 4.10
C ASP A 13 2.68 18.70 5.22
N ALA A 14 3.05 18.95 6.46
CA ALA A 14 2.57 18.19 7.61
C ALA A 14 1.06 18.38 7.83
N ILE A 15 0.53 19.59 7.62
CA ILE A 15 -0.92 19.85 7.71
C ILE A 15 -1.68 19.13 6.61
N ILE A 16 -1.21 19.20 5.37
CA ILE A 16 -1.85 18.49 4.22
C ILE A 16 -1.85 16.97 4.44
N GLN A 17 -0.77 16.41 4.98
CA GLN A 17 -0.70 14.98 5.31
C GLN A 17 -1.72 14.60 6.39
N SER A 18 -1.84 15.40 7.45
CA SER A 18 -2.79 15.14 8.54
C SER A 18 -4.24 15.18 8.04
N GLU A 19 -4.61 16.21 7.28
CA GLU A 19 -5.96 16.33 6.73
C GLU A 19 -6.30 15.16 5.78
N THR A 20 -5.35 14.73 4.94
CA THR A 20 -5.55 13.59 4.04
C THR A 20 -5.75 12.31 4.82
N LEU A 21 -4.98 12.07 5.87
CA LEU A 21 -5.08 10.88 6.71
C LEU A 21 -6.44 10.81 7.42
N ASP A 22 -6.92 11.92 7.98
CA ASP A 22 -8.22 11.99 8.64
C ASP A 22 -9.37 11.75 7.64
N GLN A 23 -9.27 12.28 6.44
CA GLN A 23 -10.24 12.03 5.36
C GLN A 23 -10.27 10.55 4.96
N VAL A 24 -9.10 9.91 4.83
CA VAL A 24 -8.97 8.49 4.54
C VAL A 24 -9.60 7.66 5.67
N ARG A 25 -9.26 7.94 6.93
CA ARG A 25 -9.86 7.28 8.11
C ARG A 25 -11.37 7.38 8.11
N ASN A 26 -11.91 8.59 7.95
CA ASN A 26 -13.35 8.83 7.93
C ASN A 26 -14.04 8.06 6.81
N HIS A 27 -13.42 7.99 5.63
CA HIS A 27 -13.96 7.25 4.50
C HIS A 27 -14.05 5.74 4.79
N PHE A 28 -12.97 5.14 5.31
CA PHE A 28 -12.91 3.69 5.53
C PHE A 28 -13.60 3.24 6.82
N ASN A 29 -13.74 4.12 7.81
CA ASN A 29 -14.52 3.87 9.02
C ASN A 29 -16.03 4.02 8.81
N ASN A 30 -16.48 4.55 7.65
CA ASN A 30 -17.88 4.72 7.37
C ASN A 30 -18.58 3.35 7.25
N ALA A 31 -19.67 3.14 8.00
CA ALA A 31 -20.43 1.88 8.04
C ALA A 31 -20.97 1.41 6.67
N ASN A 32 -21.06 2.30 5.68
CA ASN A 32 -21.47 1.97 4.31
C ASN A 32 -20.35 1.36 3.47
N TYR A 33 -19.12 1.29 4.00
CA TYR A 33 -18.00 0.66 3.32
C TYR A 33 -18.00 -0.83 3.67
N SER A 34 -18.58 -1.65 2.80
CA SER A 34 -18.73 -3.08 3.03
C SER A 34 -17.36 -3.77 3.08
N ARG A 35 -17.06 -4.42 4.19
CA ARG A 35 -15.82 -5.22 4.40
C ARG A 35 -15.66 -6.32 3.34
N GLU A 36 -16.78 -6.82 2.79
CA GLU A 36 -16.80 -7.86 1.75
C GLU A 36 -16.13 -7.40 0.43
N ARG A 37 -16.00 -6.09 0.22
CA ARG A 37 -15.35 -5.53 -0.99
C ARG A 37 -13.85 -5.81 -1.07
N TRP A 38 -13.19 -6.05 0.05
CA TRP A 38 -11.74 -6.20 0.10
C TRP A 38 -11.26 -7.65 0.04
N ALA A 39 -12.17 -8.60 0.20
CA ALA A 39 -11.90 -10.02 0.06
C ALA A 39 -11.82 -10.49 -1.40
N THR A 40 -11.59 -9.57 -2.35
CA THR A 40 -11.45 -9.95 -3.76
C THR A 40 -10.13 -10.66 -3.96
N HIS A 41 -10.24 -11.96 -4.15
CA HIS A 41 -9.16 -12.79 -4.67
C HIS A 41 -8.83 -12.31 -6.09
N SER A 42 -7.73 -11.57 -6.25
CA SER A 42 -7.11 -11.33 -7.55
C SER A 42 -6.10 -12.45 -7.82
N GLU A 43 -5.79 -12.72 -9.07
CA GLU A 43 -4.77 -13.71 -9.44
C GLU A 43 -3.43 -13.41 -8.74
N SER A 44 -3.08 -12.13 -8.58
CA SER A 44 -1.90 -11.71 -7.84
C SER A 44 -1.97 -12.04 -6.35
N SER A 45 -3.16 -12.03 -5.75
CA SER A 45 -3.35 -12.42 -4.34
C SER A 45 -3.16 -13.92 -4.15
N GLU A 46 -3.64 -14.74 -5.08
CA GLU A 46 -3.46 -16.19 -5.03
C GLU A 46 -1.99 -16.60 -5.20
N SER A 47 -1.25 -15.91 -6.07
CA SER A 47 0.18 -16.16 -6.27
C SER A 47 1.05 -15.66 -5.12
N LEU A 48 0.59 -14.65 -4.38
CA LEU A 48 1.31 -14.05 -3.28
C LEU A 48 1.42 -14.99 -2.07
N ILE A 49 0.34 -15.72 -1.74
CA ILE A 49 0.35 -16.64 -0.58
C ILE A 49 1.48 -17.66 -0.65
N PRO A 50 1.65 -18.44 -1.75
CA PRO A 50 2.77 -19.36 -1.87
C PRO A 50 4.14 -18.67 -1.82
N PHE A 51 4.25 -17.44 -2.36
CA PHE A 51 5.47 -16.65 -2.26
C PHE A 51 5.81 -16.35 -0.80
N LEU A 52 4.85 -15.83 -0.02
CA LEU A 52 5.05 -15.48 1.39
C LEU A 52 5.42 -16.70 2.23
N GLN A 53 4.72 -17.83 2.03
CA GLN A 53 4.98 -19.08 2.74
C GLN A 53 6.39 -19.61 2.45
N LYS A 54 6.85 -19.49 1.20
CA LYS A 54 8.19 -19.93 0.78
C LYS A 54 9.32 -19.11 1.43
N GLN A 55 9.07 -17.84 1.78
CA GLN A 55 10.10 -17.00 2.38
C GLN A 55 10.52 -17.46 3.78
N ASN A 56 9.72 -18.28 4.46
CA ASN A 56 9.96 -18.68 5.85
C ASN A 56 10.29 -17.47 6.75
N ALA A 57 9.54 -16.38 6.53
CA ALA A 57 9.78 -15.09 7.15
C ALA A 57 9.49 -15.14 8.64
N ARG A 58 10.32 -14.47 9.45
CA ARG A 58 10.10 -14.30 10.90
C ARG A 58 9.10 -13.18 11.18
N LEU A 59 9.11 -12.15 10.33
CA LEU A 59 8.20 -11.01 10.40
C LEU A 59 7.81 -10.55 9.01
N ILE A 60 6.51 -10.45 8.79
CA ILE A 60 5.91 -9.84 7.60
C ILE A 60 5.06 -8.67 8.08
N LEU A 61 5.23 -7.49 7.46
CA LEU A 61 4.40 -6.33 7.71
C LEU A 61 3.44 -6.13 6.52
N ASP A 62 2.14 -5.96 6.81
CA ASP A 62 1.12 -5.65 5.80
C ASP A 62 0.59 -4.24 6.06
N VAL A 63 0.98 -3.30 5.18
CA VAL A 63 0.66 -1.88 5.27
C VAL A 63 -0.68 -1.62 4.57
N GLY A 64 -1.67 -1.19 5.34
CA GLY A 64 -3.05 -1.04 4.87
C GLY A 64 -3.71 -2.40 4.65
N CYS A 65 -3.65 -3.24 5.68
CA CYS A 65 -4.11 -4.64 5.64
C CYS A 65 -5.63 -4.79 5.52
N GLY A 66 -6.42 -3.74 5.78
CA GLY A 66 -7.87 -3.83 5.83
C GLY A 66 -8.33 -4.89 6.84
N THR A 67 -9.09 -5.88 6.36
CA THR A 67 -9.55 -7.03 7.17
C THR A 67 -8.48 -8.10 7.38
N ASN A 68 -7.24 -7.81 7.07
CA ASN A 68 -6.06 -8.64 7.31
C ASN A 68 -6.18 -10.10 6.76
N PRO A 69 -6.60 -10.29 5.50
CA PRO A 69 -6.96 -11.61 4.98
C PRO A 69 -5.77 -12.56 4.84
N TYR A 70 -4.55 -12.04 4.74
CA TYR A 70 -3.35 -12.88 4.59
C TYR A 70 -2.88 -13.51 5.89
N LYS A 71 -3.31 -12.99 7.04
CA LYS A 71 -2.88 -13.51 8.35
C LYS A 71 -3.28 -14.97 8.58
N GLU A 72 -4.39 -15.40 8.01
CA GLU A 72 -4.85 -16.79 8.07
C GLU A 72 -3.84 -17.76 7.43
N TYR A 73 -3.14 -17.31 6.37
CA TYR A 73 -2.18 -18.12 5.62
C TYR A 73 -0.74 -17.94 6.10
N VAL A 74 -0.46 -16.83 6.79
CA VAL A 74 0.91 -16.43 7.19
C VAL A 74 0.87 -15.89 8.63
N PRO A 75 1.01 -16.76 9.65
CA PRO A 75 0.79 -16.39 11.04
C PRO A 75 1.76 -15.34 11.59
N ASN A 76 2.95 -15.21 10.99
CA ASN A 76 3.97 -14.21 11.38
C ASN A 76 3.74 -12.82 10.75
N LEU A 77 2.57 -12.59 10.17
CA LEU A 77 2.17 -11.31 9.61
C LEU A 77 1.61 -10.41 10.71
N ILE A 78 2.05 -9.16 10.70
CA ILE A 78 1.45 -8.06 11.47
C ILE A 78 0.82 -7.10 10.47
N GLY A 79 -0.50 -7.00 10.51
CA GLY A 79 -1.28 -6.09 9.68
C GLY A 79 -1.51 -4.75 10.38
N MET A 80 -1.24 -3.66 9.68
CA MET A 80 -1.55 -2.31 10.14
C MET A 80 -2.48 -1.62 9.16
N ASP A 81 -3.42 -0.82 9.68
CA ASP A 81 -4.34 -0.03 8.86
C ASP A 81 -4.67 1.31 9.55
N ALA A 82 -4.77 2.36 8.75
CA ALA A 82 -5.15 3.69 9.24
C ALA A 82 -6.61 3.71 9.75
N ALA A 83 -7.48 2.89 9.16
CA ALA A 83 -8.86 2.73 9.59
C ALA A 83 -8.99 1.74 10.75
N ASN A 84 -10.09 1.84 11.48
CA ASN A 84 -10.34 1.01 12.65
C ASN A 84 -10.96 -0.34 12.27
N TYR A 85 -10.13 -1.23 11.73
CA TYR A 85 -10.52 -2.62 11.46
C TYR A 85 -10.20 -3.50 12.67
N PRO A 86 -11.17 -4.25 13.20
CA PRO A 86 -10.93 -5.15 14.36
C PRO A 86 -9.96 -6.28 14.04
N GLU A 87 -9.78 -6.62 12.78
CA GLU A 87 -8.86 -7.67 12.32
C GLU A 87 -7.42 -7.17 12.14
N ALA A 88 -7.20 -5.84 12.09
CA ALA A 88 -5.86 -5.27 12.06
C ALA A 88 -5.18 -5.44 13.43
N ASP A 89 -3.88 -5.76 13.41
CA ASP A 89 -3.10 -5.85 14.66
C ASP A 89 -2.79 -4.45 15.21
N ILE A 90 -2.66 -3.45 14.32
CA ILE A 90 -2.33 -2.07 14.66
C ILE A 90 -3.26 -1.14 13.86
N ASN A 91 -4.07 -0.33 14.55
CA ASN A 91 -4.96 0.66 13.92
C ASN A 91 -4.29 2.02 13.84
N LEU A 92 -3.19 2.10 13.10
CA LEU A 92 -2.42 3.31 12.80
C LEU A 92 -1.96 3.30 11.34
N ALA A 93 -1.80 4.48 10.76
CA ALA A 93 -1.14 4.61 9.46
C ALA A 93 0.36 4.28 9.57
N CYS A 94 0.98 3.88 8.47
CA CYS A 94 2.41 3.53 8.48
C CYS A 94 3.29 4.70 8.91
N GLU A 95 2.94 5.94 8.59
CA GLU A 95 3.63 7.15 9.01
C GLU A 95 3.59 7.34 10.54
N GLU A 96 2.45 7.03 11.17
CA GLU A 96 2.30 7.10 12.62
C GLU A 96 3.08 5.98 13.30
N VAL A 97 2.99 4.76 12.78
CA VAL A 97 3.76 3.60 13.26
C VAL A 97 5.25 3.89 13.18
N HIS A 98 5.69 4.52 12.08
CA HIS A 98 7.09 4.93 11.88
C HIS A 98 7.50 6.03 12.87
N ALA A 99 6.70 7.08 13.01
CA ALA A 99 6.97 8.19 13.92
C ALA A 99 7.04 7.76 15.41
N LEU A 100 6.25 6.76 15.79
CA LEU A 100 6.26 6.15 17.13
C LEU A 100 7.40 5.13 17.32
N ASN A 101 8.21 4.86 16.30
CA ASN A 101 9.29 3.86 16.31
C ASN A 101 8.83 2.47 16.78
N ILE A 102 7.60 2.06 16.43
CA ILE A 102 7.06 0.74 16.79
C ILE A 102 7.90 -0.37 16.15
N PHE A 103 8.34 -0.15 14.91
CA PHE A 103 9.25 -1.04 14.21
C PHE A 103 10.58 -0.37 13.93
N GLN A 104 11.67 -1.10 14.19
CA GLN A 104 13.01 -0.64 13.89
C GLN A 104 13.34 -0.82 12.41
N PRO A 105 14.20 0.01 11.81
CA PRO A 105 14.70 -0.20 10.46
C PRO A 105 15.28 -1.61 10.28
N GLY A 106 14.93 -2.25 9.17
CA GLY A 106 15.43 -3.59 8.85
C GLY A 106 14.84 -4.72 9.70
N CYS A 107 13.71 -4.52 10.36
CA CYS A 107 13.12 -5.56 11.22
C CYS A 107 12.35 -6.65 10.43
N ALA A 108 11.78 -6.33 9.28
CA ALA A 108 10.89 -7.22 8.54
C ALA A 108 11.60 -7.99 7.42
N ASP A 109 11.28 -9.25 7.27
CA ASP A 109 11.73 -10.09 6.15
C ASP A 109 10.96 -9.75 4.87
N VAL A 110 9.68 -9.40 5.02
CA VAL A 110 8.80 -8.95 3.93
C VAL A 110 7.96 -7.76 4.40
N VAL A 111 7.82 -6.76 3.55
CA VAL A 111 6.85 -5.66 3.71
C VAL A 111 5.90 -5.67 2.52
N MET A 112 4.61 -5.69 2.79
CA MET A 112 3.57 -5.66 1.75
C MET A 112 2.81 -4.34 1.81
N ALA A 113 2.39 -3.86 0.63
CA ALA A 113 1.52 -2.71 0.46
C ALA A 113 0.59 -2.94 -0.74
N LEU A 114 -0.53 -3.61 -0.49
CA LEU A 114 -1.39 -4.16 -1.54
C LEU A 114 -2.61 -3.27 -1.82
N GLY A 115 -2.39 -2.13 -2.47
CA GLY A 115 -3.43 -1.16 -2.80
C GLY A 115 -3.69 -0.13 -1.70
N SER A 116 -2.80 -0.02 -0.75
CA SER A 116 -2.86 0.91 0.38
C SER A 116 -2.05 2.20 0.15
N ILE A 117 -0.95 2.12 -0.60
CA ILE A 117 -0.08 3.26 -0.90
C ILE A 117 -0.58 3.95 -2.17
N ASN A 118 -1.68 4.66 -2.06
CA ASN A 118 -2.31 5.43 -3.13
C ASN A 118 -3.15 6.60 -2.60
N PHE A 119 -2.99 6.95 -1.33
CA PHE A 119 -3.73 8.04 -0.70
C PHE A 119 -2.77 9.18 -0.38
N GLY A 120 -3.05 10.34 -0.96
CA GLY A 120 -2.23 11.53 -0.84
C GLY A 120 -1.61 11.98 -2.15
N THR A 121 -0.71 12.95 -2.07
CA THR A 121 0.12 13.43 -3.18
C THR A 121 1.25 12.46 -3.47
N TRP A 122 1.97 12.69 -4.58
CA TRP A 122 3.17 11.93 -4.92
C TRP A 122 4.21 11.89 -3.78
N ASP A 123 4.42 13.02 -3.10
CA ASP A 123 5.38 13.08 -2.00
C ASP A 123 4.94 12.25 -0.78
N VAL A 124 3.63 12.21 -0.50
CA VAL A 124 3.07 11.33 0.55
C VAL A 124 3.28 9.86 0.18
N VAL A 125 2.97 9.48 -1.06
CA VAL A 125 3.17 8.13 -1.58
C VAL A 125 4.65 7.72 -1.52
N LYS A 126 5.56 8.59 -1.94
CA LYS A 126 7.01 8.35 -1.84
C LYS A 126 7.47 8.15 -0.41
N ASN A 127 6.98 8.97 0.52
CA ASN A 127 7.30 8.81 1.94
C ASN A 127 6.83 7.46 2.48
N GLN A 128 5.61 7.03 2.16
CA GLN A 128 5.08 5.72 2.57
C GLN A 128 5.93 4.57 2.01
N ILE A 129 6.34 4.65 0.77
CA ILE A 129 7.27 3.68 0.15
C ILE A 129 8.63 3.70 0.86
N SER A 130 9.18 4.89 1.17
CA SER A 130 10.44 5.00 1.90
C SER A 130 10.37 4.30 3.25
N ILE A 131 9.27 4.46 3.98
CA ILE A 131 9.02 3.77 5.25
C ILE A 131 9.01 2.25 5.06
N CYS A 132 8.34 1.74 4.03
CA CYS A 132 8.35 0.31 3.72
C CYS A 132 9.77 -0.20 3.42
N VAL A 133 10.55 0.58 2.68
CA VAL A 133 11.95 0.26 2.36
C VAL A 133 12.81 0.28 3.64
N ASP A 134 12.58 1.21 4.55
CA ASP A 134 13.32 1.29 5.82
C ASP A 134 13.04 0.09 6.72
N TRP A 135 11.79 -0.35 6.83
CA TRP A 135 11.43 -1.51 7.65
C TRP A 135 11.93 -2.84 7.08
N CYS A 136 12.07 -2.93 5.77
CA CYS A 136 12.56 -4.15 5.13
C CYS A 136 14.06 -4.35 5.39
N ARG A 137 14.45 -5.53 5.90
CA ARG A 137 15.88 -5.85 6.11
C ARG A 137 16.63 -6.03 4.78
N PRO A 138 17.96 -5.87 4.77
CA PRO A 138 18.78 -6.27 3.62
C PRO A 138 18.51 -7.74 3.25
N GLY A 139 18.34 -8.01 1.95
CA GLY A 139 17.97 -9.32 1.41
C GLY A 139 16.51 -9.70 1.56
N GLY A 140 15.68 -8.88 2.23
CA GLY A 140 14.24 -9.03 2.33
C GLY A 140 13.49 -8.55 1.08
N TYR A 141 12.17 -8.64 1.09
CA TYR A 141 11.33 -8.30 -0.05
C TYR A 141 10.30 -7.23 0.29
N ILE A 142 10.02 -6.37 -0.69
CA ILE A 142 8.93 -5.41 -0.62
C ILE A 142 7.97 -5.74 -1.76
N VAL A 143 6.70 -6.01 -1.44
CA VAL A 143 5.66 -6.39 -2.40
C VAL A 143 4.64 -5.28 -2.46
N CYS A 144 4.50 -4.67 -3.61
CA CYS A 144 3.55 -3.60 -3.82
C CYS A 144 2.53 -3.97 -4.88
N ARG A 145 1.31 -3.48 -4.69
CA ARG A 145 0.25 -3.50 -5.69
C ARG A 145 -0.41 -2.14 -5.72
N ALA A 146 -0.57 -1.59 -6.91
CA ALA A 146 -1.24 -0.32 -7.10
C ALA A 146 -2.26 -0.38 -8.23
N ARG A 147 -3.31 0.42 -8.11
CA ARG A 147 -4.25 0.63 -9.19
C ARG A 147 -3.65 1.59 -10.20
N LEU A 148 -3.54 1.15 -11.45
CA LEU A 148 -3.13 2.01 -12.54
C LEU A 148 -4.30 2.88 -13.01
N ASN A 149 -4.03 4.14 -13.25
CA ASN A 149 -4.90 5.07 -13.94
C ASN A 149 -4.11 5.67 -15.12
N ASP A 150 -4.82 5.97 -16.19
CA ASP A 150 -4.21 6.57 -17.39
C ASP A 150 -3.71 8.00 -17.16
N HIS A 151 -4.05 8.59 -16.01
CA HIS A 151 -3.65 9.94 -15.60
C HIS A 151 -3.42 9.99 -14.09
N THR A 152 -2.42 10.75 -13.68
CA THR A 152 -2.10 11.14 -12.29
C THR A 152 -3.18 12.06 -11.68
N GLU A 153 -4.44 11.90 -12.05
CA GLU A 153 -5.51 12.74 -11.54
C GLU A 153 -5.83 12.41 -10.08
N LEU A 154 -5.66 13.42 -9.25
CA LEU A 154 -6.14 13.48 -7.89
C LEU A 154 -7.66 13.31 -7.87
N ASN A 155 -8.17 12.13 -7.51
CA ASN A 155 -9.58 11.84 -7.54
C ASN A 155 -10.29 12.45 -6.32
N LEU A 156 -10.55 13.76 -6.37
CA LEU A 156 -11.21 14.54 -5.30
C LEU A 156 -12.69 14.17 -5.09
N LYS A 157 -13.30 13.34 -5.96
CA LYS A 157 -14.73 13.01 -5.89
C LYS A 157 -15.16 12.28 -4.62
N LYS A 158 -14.22 11.70 -3.86
CA LYS A 158 -14.49 10.95 -2.63
C LYS A 158 -14.13 11.71 -1.35
N GLY A 159 -13.77 12.99 -1.44
CA GLY A 159 -13.39 13.78 -0.28
C GLY A 159 -11.96 13.50 0.24
N PHE A 160 -11.14 12.78 -0.51
CA PHE A 160 -9.72 12.58 -0.22
C PHE A 160 -8.90 12.51 -1.52
N VAL A 161 -7.62 12.81 -1.38
CA VAL A 161 -6.66 12.76 -2.49
C VAL A 161 -6.27 11.30 -2.73
N GLN A 162 -6.49 10.80 -3.94
CA GLN A 162 -6.03 9.49 -4.36
C GLN A 162 -5.02 9.64 -5.49
N TYR A 163 -3.82 9.10 -5.31
CA TYR A 163 -2.81 9.08 -6.34
C TYR A 163 -3.14 8.01 -7.40
N GLY A 164 -3.08 8.39 -8.65
CA GLY A 164 -3.24 7.47 -9.78
C GLY A 164 -1.87 7.02 -10.27
N TRP A 165 -1.54 5.76 -10.06
CA TRP A 165 -0.26 5.19 -10.46
C TRP A 165 -0.17 4.98 -11.97
N THR A 166 1.04 5.19 -12.50
CA THR A 166 1.45 4.72 -13.82
C THR A 166 2.60 3.70 -13.67
N VAL A 167 2.89 2.96 -14.73
CA VAL A 167 4.05 2.05 -14.73
C VAL A 167 5.35 2.86 -14.67
N ASP A 168 5.39 4.03 -15.28
CA ASP A 168 6.56 4.93 -15.27
C ASP A 168 6.87 5.41 -13.84
N ASP A 169 5.86 5.70 -13.01
CA ASP A 169 6.05 6.06 -11.59
C ASP A 169 6.78 4.95 -10.82
N ILE A 170 6.48 3.68 -11.13
CA ILE A 170 7.12 2.53 -10.47
C ILE A 170 8.60 2.45 -10.86
N TYR A 171 8.92 2.69 -12.13
CA TYR A 171 10.32 2.74 -12.60
C TYR A 171 11.06 3.94 -12.02
N GLU A 172 10.43 5.12 -11.95
CA GLU A 172 11.00 6.33 -11.34
C GLU A 172 11.36 6.06 -9.87
N LEU A 173 10.43 5.50 -9.09
CA LEU A 173 10.69 5.13 -7.69
C LEU A 173 11.82 4.11 -7.57
N THR A 174 11.84 3.10 -8.43
CA THR A 174 12.92 2.09 -8.39
C THR A 174 14.27 2.74 -8.66
N GLN A 175 14.31 3.73 -9.54
CA GLN A 175 15.54 4.48 -9.80
C GLN A 175 15.92 5.39 -8.63
N GLU A 176 14.96 6.09 -8.02
CA GLU A 176 15.18 6.93 -6.85
C GLU A 176 15.74 6.14 -5.66
N PHE A 177 15.24 4.92 -5.45
CA PHE A 177 15.71 4.02 -4.40
C PHE A 177 16.77 3.00 -4.86
N SER A 178 17.42 3.21 -6.01
CA SER A 178 18.31 2.22 -6.63
C SER A 178 19.55 1.85 -5.80
N ASP A 179 19.93 2.68 -4.83
CA ASP A 179 20.96 2.37 -3.85
C ASP A 179 20.49 1.37 -2.78
N ARG A 180 19.17 1.18 -2.63
CA ARG A 180 18.52 0.43 -1.56
C ARG A 180 17.70 -0.77 -2.04
N VAL A 181 17.12 -0.69 -3.23
CA VAL A 181 16.28 -1.75 -3.80
C VAL A 181 16.66 -2.07 -5.24
N GLU A 182 16.28 -3.25 -5.67
CA GLU A 182 16.30 -3.67 -7.08
C GLU A 182 15.03 -4.47 -7.39
N PHE A 183 14.62 -4.55 -8.64
CA PHE A 183 13.52 -5.42 -9.02
C PHE A 183 13.89 -6.89 -8.76
N TYR A 184 13.06 -7.59 -7.97
CA TYR A 184 13.03 -9.04 -7.93
C TYR A 184 12.09 -9.56 -9.04
N SER A 185 10.96 -8.85 -9.24
CA SER A 185 10.07 -9.01 -10.39
C SER A 185 9.64 -7.62 -10.83
N GLU A 186 9.79 -7.35 -12.13
CA GLU A 186 9.30 -6.14 -12.75
C GLU A 186 7.77 -6.03 -12.65
N PRO A 187 7.20 -4.83 -12.84
CA PRO A 187 5.76 -4.63 -12.78
C PRO A 187 5.02 -5.55 -13.76
N VAL A 188 4.12 -6.36 -13.24
CA VAL A 188 3.16 -7.14 -14.02
C VAL A 188 1.82 -6.42 -13.95
N VAL A 189 1.26 -6.10 -15.10
CA VAL A 189 -0.06 -5.48 -15.21
C VAL A 189 -1.11 -6.57 -15.36
N GLU A 190 -2.03 -6.64 -14.43
CA GLU A 190 -3.21 -7.52 -14.48
C GLU A 190 -4.50 -6.72 -14.61
N THR A 191 -5.48 -7.30 -15.27
CA THR A 191 -6.83 -6.72 -15.34
C THR A 191 -7.73 -7.51 -14.39
N ALA A 192 -8.16 -6.85 -13.31
CA ALA A 192 -9.10 -7.43 -12.36
C ALA A 192 -10.53 -6.93 -12.60
N ALA A 193 -11.51 -7.77 -12.28
CA ALA A 193 -12.89 -7.32 -12.24
C ALA A 193 -13.07 -6.29 -11.10
N GLY A 194 -13.50 -5.09 -11.44
CA GLY A 194 -13.70 -4.02 -10.47
C GLY A 194 -15.02 -4.18 -9.72
N GLY A 195 -14.94 -4.38 -8.42
CA GLY A 195 -16.09 -4.33 -7.53
C GLY A 195 -16.62 -5.68 -7.04
N ALA A 196 -17.25 -5.68 -5.86
CA ALA A 196 -17.92 -6.85 -5.31
C ALA A 196 -19.18 -7.15 -6.11
N LYS A 197 -19.49 -8.43 -6.37
CA LYS A 197 -20.76 -8.86 -6.96
C LYS A 197 -21.93 -8.22 -6.20
N GLY A 198 -22.71 -7.39 -6.89
CA GLY A 198 -23.94 -6.78 -6.35
C GLY A 198 -23.83 -5.31 -5.94
N SER A 199 -22.68 -4.65 -6.01
CA SER A 199 -22.60 -3.19 -5.80
C SER A 199 -23.02 -2.45 -7.07
N LYS A 200 -23.96 -1.49 -6.92
CA LYS A 200 -24.26 -0.53 -7.99
C LYS A 200 -23.23 0.59 -7.89
N GLY A 201 -22.42 0.79 -8.94
CA GLY A 201 -21.55 1.94 -9.04
C GLY A 201 -22.31 3.26 -8.92
N SER A 202 -21.62 4.34 -8.60
CA SER A 202 -22.19 5.69 -8.44
C SER A 202 -22.93 6.22 -9.69
N HIS A 203 -22.90 5.50 -10.79
CA HIS A 203 -23.57 5.80 -12.06
C HIS A 203 -24.62 4.75 -12.47
N GLY A 204 -25.05 3.87 -11.56
CA GLY A 204 -26.14 2.92 -11.79
C GLY A 204 -25.79 1.71 -12.66
N LEU A 205 -24.56 1.59 -13.15
CA LEU A 205 -24.07 0.40 -13.84
C LEU A 205 -23.52 -0.62 -12.83
N PRO A 206 -23.71 -1.94 -13.06
CA PRO A 206 -23.11 -2.96 -12.23
C PRO A 206 -21.57 -2.85 -12.25
N ASP A 207 -20.96 -2.75 -11.06
CA ASP A 207 -19.49 -2.59 -10.92
C ASP A 207 -18.67 -3.78 -11.50
N HIS A 208 -19.32 -4.91 -11.79
CA HIS A 208 -18.64 -6.10 -12.34
C HIS A 208 -18.16 -5.96 -13.78
N ASP A 209 -18.67 -4.95 -14.53
CA ASP A 209 -18.21 -4.69 -15.89
C ASP A 209 -17.02 -3.70 -15.93
N ARG A 210 -16.63 -3.17 -14.78
CA ARG A 210 -15.52 -2.24 -14.68
C ARG A 210 -14.20 -3.00 -14.56
N LYS A 211 -13.45 -3.03 -15.64
CA LYS A 211 -12.07 -3.53 -15.62
C LYS A 211 -11.17 -2.53 -14.91
N ILE A 212 -10.36 -3.02 -13.98
CA ILE A 212 -9.36 -2.24 -13.26
C ILE A 212 -8.00 -2.81 -13.61
N ASN A 213 -7.10 -1.97 -14.10
CA ASN A 213 -5.71 -2.37 -14.28
C ASN A 213 -4.97 -2.20 -12.95
N LEU A 214 -4.31 -3.25 -12.54
CA LEU A 214 -3.46 -3.29 -11.35
C LEU A 214 -2.03 -3.57 -11.79
N ALA A 215 -1.06 -2.89 -11.21
CA ALA A 215 0.33 -3.27 -11.30
C ALA A 215 0.74 -3.96 -9.99
N VAL A 216 1.47 -5.06 -10.12
CA VAL A 216 2.09 -5.77 -9.00
C VAL A 216 3.57 -5.86 -9.28
N TRP A 217 4.40 -5.47 -8.32
CA TRP A 217 5.85 -5.58 -8.45
C TRP A 217 6.49 -5.99 -7.13
N TYR A 218 7.66 -6.56 -7.25
CA TYR A 218 8.44 -7.04 -6.12
C TYR A 218 9.82 -6.41 -6.17
N TRP A 219 10.22 -5.77 -5.09
CA TRP A 219 11.59 -5.33 -4.88
C TRP A 219 12.31 -6.25 -3.91
N LYS A 220 13.59 -6.41 -4.14
CA LYS A 220 14.52 -6.99 -3.19
C LYS A 220 15.32 -5.87 -2.53
N ARG A 221 15.41 -5.88 -1.23
CA ARG A 221 16.22 -4.94 -0.45
C ARG A 221 17.70 -5.31 -0.58
N LYS A 222 18.54 -4.36 -1.01
CA LYS A 222 19.99 -4.52 -1.08
C LYS A 222 20.66 -4.53 0.27
#